data_f2a708e16c49125b9f90281d0b3c63d5
#
_entry.id   f2a708e16c49125b9f90281d0b3c63d5
#
_cell.length_a   1.000
_cell.length_b   1.000
_cell.length_c   1.000
_cell.angle_alpha   90.00
_cell.angle_beta   90.00
_cell.angle_gamma   90.00
#
_symmetry.space_group_name_H-M   'P 1'
#
loop_
_entity.id
_entity.type
_entity.pdbx_description
1 polymer ?
#
loop_
_entity_poly.entity_id
_entity_poly.type
_entity_poly.pdbx_seq_one_letter_code
_entity_poly.pdbx_strand_id
1 'polypeptide(L)'
;AYGFLTRGCPRGCDFCIVGKKEGRCSRKVADLSQFWKGQKYIEVMDPNLLACKDWKGLLQQLIDSKAIVNINQGMDIRFMTEEKTEMINKLKVKLIHFAWDNYEFETYEKLKKYRPLLKFNGRKLRVYVLVNFNTTLEQDLDRIYKLKELDYDPYVMIYEKWNAPKEIRRLQRWVNNKFIFRSCERFEDYKS
;
A
#
# COMPACT_ATOMS: atom_id res chain seq x y z
N ALA A 1 -17.26 8.68 -4.11
CA ALA A 1 -16.77 8.42 -5.48
C ALA A 1 -15.66 7.38 -5.47
N TYR A 2 -15.50 6.65 -6.54
CA TYR A 2 -14.38 5.74 -6.79
C TYR A 2 -13.98 5.81 -8.26
N GLY A 3 -12.70 5.63 -8.55
CA GLY A 3 -12.20 5.70 -9.92
C GLY A 3 -10.70 5.52 -10.04
N PHE A 4 -10.24 5.66 -11.27
CA PHE A 4 -8.84 5.60 -11.64
C PHE A 4 -8.42 6.95 -12.24
N LEU A 5 -7.37 7.52 -11.70
CA LEU A 5 -6.67 8.66 -12.28
C LEU A 5 -5.59 8.18 -13.25
N THR A 6 -4.97 7.03 -12.90
CA THR A 6 -3.91 6.41 -13.69
C THR A 6 -4.17 4.92 -13.92
N ARG A 7 -3.58 4.38 -14.98
CA ARG A 7 -3.56 2.94 -15.30
C ARG A 7 -2.16 2.52 -15.71
N GLY A 8 -1.86 1.22 -15.46
CA GLY A 8 -0.56 0.65 -15.73
C GLY A 8 0.46 0.83 -14.61
N CYS A 9 1.53 0.06 -14.64
CA CYS A 9 2.59 0.08 -13.64
C CYS A 9 3.93 -0.33 -14.26
N PRO A 10 5.03 0.41 -14.04
CA PRO A 10 6.33 0.10 -14.64
C PRO A 10 7.03 -1.12 -14.02
N ARG A 11 6.55 -1.63 -12.88
CA ARG A 11 7.26 -2.68 -12.11
C ARG A 11 7.25 -4.07 -12.78
N GLY A 12 6.14 -4.46 -13.38
CA GLY A 12 6.02 -5.77 -14.06
C GLY A 12 6.27 -6.96 -13.14
N CYS A 13 5.80 -6.90 -11.88
CA CYS A 13 5.94 -7.99 -10.91
C CYS A 13 5.28 -9.27 -11.42
N ASP A 14 5.94 -10.44 -11.24
CA ASP A 14 5.51 -11.72 -11.81
C ASP A 14 4.14 -12.19 -11.31
N PHE A 15 3.80 -11.86 -10.05
CA PHE A 15 2.49 -12.17 -9.46
C PHE A 15 1.38 -11.22 -9.90
N CYS A 16 1.72 -10.05 -10.52
CA CYS A 16 0.76 -8.97 -10.75
C CYS A 16 0.28 -8.94 -12.20
N ILE A 17 -1.04 -8.93 -12.37
CA ILE A 17 -1.68 -8.89 -13.69
C ILE A 17 -1.62 -7.51 -14.37
N VAL A 18 -1.36 -6.44 -13.62
CA VAL A 18 -1.43 -5.05 -14.11
C VAL A 18 -0.51 -4.82 -15.30
N GLY A 19 0.76 -5.26 -15.20
CA GLY A 19 1.72 -5.10 -16.28
C GLY A 19 1.31 -5.77 -17.59
N LYS A 20 0.60 -6.91 -17.49
CA LYS A 20 0.10 -7.66 -18.66
C LYS A 20 -1.17 -7.04 -19.25
N LYS A 21 -2.12 -6.58 -18.41
CA LYS A 21 -3.42 -6.06 -18.85
C LYS A 21 -3.41 -4.58 -19.20
N GLU A 22 -2.62 -3.77 -18.48
CA GLU A 22 -2.68 -2.31 -18.56
C GLU A 22 -1.40 -1.67 -19.11
N GLY A 23 -0.34 -2.47 -19.24
CA GLY A 23 0.97 -2.06 -19.74
C GLY A 23 1.95 -1.65 -18.63
N ARG A 24 3.23 -1.57 -19.04
CA ARG A 24 4.38 -1.29 -18.15
C ARG A 24 4.71 0.20 -18.06
N CYS A 25 3.69 1.06 -18.07
CA CYS A 25 3.84 2.49 -17.89
C CYS A 25 2.63 3.04 -17.14
N SER A 26 2.85 3.73 -16.04
CA SER A 26 1.76 4.45 -15.36
C SER A 26 1.42 5.71 -16.17
N ARG A 27 0.20 5.77 -16.69
CA ARG A 27 -0.28 6.89 -17.52
C ARG A 27 -1.57 7.44 -16.95
N LYS A 28 -1.74 8.76 -17.04
CA LYS A 28 -3.01 9.43 -16.72
C LYS A 28 -4.11 8.94 -17.67
N VAL A 29 -5.28 8.62 -17.11
CA VAL A 29 -6.46 8.18 -17.88
C VAL A 29 -7.69 9.03 -17.58
N ALA A 30 -7.70 9.75 -16.47
CA ALA A 30 -8.81 10.64 -16.12
C ALA A 30 -8.34 11.82 -15.27
N ASP A 31 -9.11 12.89 -15.28
CA ASP A 31 -9.11 13.92 -14.25
C ASP A 31 -10.15 13.57 -13.17
N LEU A 32 -9.91 14.02 -11.95
CA LEU A 32 -10.80 13.74 -10.81
C LEU A 32 -12.24 14.14 -11.08
N SER A 33 -12.45 15.25 -11.79
CA SER A 33 -13.78 15.78 -12.16
C SER A 33 -14.63 14.82 -13.01
N GLN A 34 -14.02 13.83 -13.66
CA GLN A 34 -14.75 12.86 -14.49
C GLN A 34 -15.59 11.89 -13.67
N PHE A 35 -15.16 11.55 -12.44
CA PHE A 35 -15.88 10.59 -11.58
C PHE A 35 -16.25 11.13 -10.20
N TRP A 36 -15.68 12.25 -9.77
CA TRP A 36 -16.03 12.92 -8.50
C TRP A 36 -16.87 14.18 -8.76
N LYS A 37 -17.99 14.32 -8.04
CA LYS A 37 -18.96 15.42 -8.17
C LYS A 37 -19.26 16.05 -6.79
N GLY A 38 -18.25 16.17 -5.92
CA GLY A 38 -18.41 16.75 -4.59
C GLY A 38 -18.67 15.74 -3.45
N GLN A 39 -18.55 14.44 -3.70
CA GLN A 39 -18.73 13.42 -2.67
C GLN A 39 -17.67 13.58 -1.55
N LYS A 40 -18.07 13.30 -0.31
CA LYS A 40 -17.22 13.39 0.88
C LYS A 40 -16.02 12.43 0.85
N TYR A 41 -16.17 11.27 0.19
CA TYR A 41 -15.16 10.22 0.12
C TYR A 41 -14.76 9.94 -1.32
N ILE A 42 -13.46 9.74 -1.53
CA ILE A 42 -12.87 9.32 -2.81
C ILE A 42 -12.05 8.07 -2.57
N GLU A 43 -12.34 7.01 -3.34
CA GLU A 43 -11.50 5.82 -3.44
C GLU A 43 -10.72 5.85 -4.75
N VAL A 44 -9.40 6.00 -4.65
CA VAL A 44 -8.47 5.94 -5.77
C VAL A 44 -7.98 4.51 -5.92
N MET A 45 -8.24 3.90 -7.07
CA MET A 45 -7.90 2.50 -7.34
C MET A 45 -6.70 2.35 -8.28
N ASP A 46 -5.87 3.35 -8.35
CA ASP A 46 -4.72 3.45 -9.24
C ASP A 46 -3.66 2.39 -8.92
N PRO A 47 -3.19 1.61 -9.90
CA PRO A 47 -2.16 0.60 -9.68
C PRO A 47 -0.85 1.16 -9.15
N ASN A 48 -0.44 2.35 -9.62
CA ASN A 48 0.76 3.03 -9.14
C ASN A 48 0.75 4.52 -9.51
N LEU A 49 0.02 5.33 -8.75
CA LEU A 49 -0.12 6.78 -8.96
C LEU A 49 1.24 7.49 -8.95
N LEU A 50 2.15 7.11 -8.04
CA LEU A 50 3.43 7.79 -7.85
C LEU A 50 4.40 7.60 -9.02
N ALA A 51 4.19 6.59 -9.86
CA ALA A 51 5.01 6.34 -11.05
C ALA A 51 4.53 7.12 -12.29
N CYS A 52 3.36 7.76 -12.23
CA CYS A 52 2.83 8.55 -13.33
C CYS A 52 3.60 9.87 -13.47
N LYS A 53 3.86 10.30 -14.71
CA LYS A 53 4.50 11.61 -14.97
C LYS A 53 3.66 12.78 -14.45
N ASP A 54 2.33 12.67 -14.55
CA ASP A 54 1.36 13.70 -14.14
C ASP A 54 1.00 13.65 -12.64
N TRP A 55 1.71 12.85 -11.84
CA TRP A 55 1.41 12.60 -10.43
C TRP A 55 1.15 13.88 -9.63
N LYS A 56 1.89 14.96 -9.91
CA LYS A 56 1.79 16.24 -9.18
C LYS A 56 0.43 16.89 -9.40
N GLY A 57 -0.01 17.03 -10.65
CA GLY A 57 -1.31 17.57 -10.99
C GLY A 57 -2.46 16.71 -10.47
N LEU A 58 -2.30 15.37 -10.48
CA LEU A 58 -3.30 14.45 -9.96
C LEU A 58 -3.43 14.52 -8.43
N LEU A 59 -2.31 14.58 -7.69
CA LEU A 59 -2.33 14.80 -6.25
C LEU A 59 -2.93 16.17 -5.91
N GLN A 60 -2.64 17.22 -6.70
CA GLN A 60 -3.21 18.54 -6.48
C GLN A 60 -4.74 18.52 -6.60
N GLN A 61 -5.31 17.84 -7.60
CA GLN A 61 -6.76 17.68 -7.73
C GLN A 61 -7.38 17.01 -6.48
N LEU A 62 -6.72 15.99 -5.94
CA LEU A 62 -7.16 15.32 -4.70
C LEU A 62 -7.09 16.26 -3.49
N ILE A 63 -6.06 17.10 -3.39
CA ILE A 63 -5.91 18.11 -2.32
C ILE A 63 -7.03 19.15 -2.42
N ASP A 64 -7.25 19.69 -3.61
CA ASP A 64 -8.24 20.75 -3.87
C ASP A 64 -9.68 20.26 -3.63
N SER A 65 -9.96 18.99 -3.83
CA SER A 65 -11.25 18.37 -3.54
C SER A 65 -11.67 18.49 -2.07
N LYS A 66 -10.71 18.58 -1.15
CA LYS A 66 -10.90 18.54 0.31
C LYS A 66 -11.66 17.30 0.81
N ALA A 67 -11.89 16.32 -0.06
CA ALA A 67 -12.54 15.06 0.28
C ALA A 67 -11.61 14.15 1.09
N ILE A 68 -12.19 13.15 1.74
CA ILE A 68 -11.43 12.11 2.44
C ILE A 68 -11.01 11.05 1.43
N VAL A 69 -9.70 10.93 1.21
CA VAL A 69 -9.12 10.07 0.18
C VAL A 69 -8.68 8.75 0.78
N ASN A 70 -9.02 7.66 0.10
CA ASN A 70 -8.46 6.33 0.30
C ASN A 70 -7.69 5.93 -0.96
N ILE A 71 -6.37 5.73 -0.85
CA ILE A 71 -5.53 5.24 -1.94
C ILE A 71 -5.40 3.73 -1.74
N ASN A 72 -6.23 2.96 -2.46
CA ASN A 72 -6.55 1.57 -2.11
C ASN A 72 -5.56 0.53 -2.67
N GLN A 73 -4.88 0.80 -3.80
CA GLN A 73 -4.06 -0.20 -4.51
C GLN A 73 -2.62 -0.07 -4.08
N GLY A 74 -1.94 0.00 -3.31
CA GLY A 74 -0.52 -0.01 -2.91
C GLY A 74 0.36 0.88 -3.79
N MET A 75 0.62 2.09 -3.31
CA MET A 75 1.65 2.94 -3.90
C MET A 75 3.03 2.32 -3.70
N ASP A 76 3.82 2.26 -4.75
CA ASP A 76 5.20 1.81 -4.65
C ASP A 76 6.07 2.88 -3.96
N ILE A 77 6.48 2.61 -2.73
CA ILE A 77 7.28 3.54 -1.91
C ILE A 77 8.62 3.91 -2.57
N ARG A 78 9.14 3.09 -3.50
CA ARG A 78 10.39 3.36 -4.23
C ARG A 78 10.30 4.57 -5.14
N PHE A 79 9.09 4.95 -5.59
CA PHE A 79 8.83 6.19 -6.31
C PHE A 79 8.59 7.40 -5.41
N MET A 80 8.66 7.24 -4.09
CA MET A 80 8.50 8.36 -3.15
C MET A 80 9.67 9.33 -3.26
N THR A 81 9.35 10.62 -3.17
CA THR A 81 10.30 11.74 -3.03
C THR A 81 9.82 12.66 -1.90
N GLU A 82 10.66 13.58 -1.48
CA GLU A 82 10.29 14.58 -0.47
C GLU A 82 9.11 15.43 -0.94
N GLU A 83 9.14 15.89 -2.20
CA GLU A 83 8.04 16.66 -2.79
C GLU A 83 6.72 15.87 -2.80
N LYS A 84 6.75 14.59 -3.18
CA LYS A 84 5.56 13.72 -3.12
C LYS A 84 5.06 13.55 -1.70
N THR A 85 5.96 13.38 -0.74
CA THR A 85 5.61 13.25 0.68
C THR A 85 4.93 14.52 1.20
N GLU A 86 5.45 15.70 0.85
CA GLU A 86 4.84 16.98 1.20
C GLU A 86 3.41 17.12 0.63
N MET A 87 3.21 16.73 -0.62
CA MET A 87 1.89 16.78 -1.23
C MET A 87 0.92 15.76 -0.60
N ILE A 88 1.37 14.53 -0.35
CA ILE A 88 0.58 13.50 0.33
C ILE A 88 0.16 13.99 1.72
N ASN A 89 1.04 14.68 2.45
CA ASN A 89 0.76 15.24 3.77
C ASN A 89 -0.34 16.33 3.78
N LYS A 90 -0.69 16.90 2.63
CA LYS A 90 -1.79 17.87 2.48
C LYS A 90 -3.15 17.19 2.26
N LEU A 91 -3.18 15.89 1.96
CA LEU A 91 -4.42 15.14 1.76
C LEU A 91 -5.16 14.90 3.09
N LYS A 92 -6.48 14.90 3.02
CA LYS A 92 -7.33 14.31 4.08
C LYS A 92 -7.43 12.81 3.84
N VAL A 93 -6.63 12.04 4.54
CA VAL A 93 -6.48 10.60 4.28
C VAL A 93 -7.38 9.75 5.18
N LYS A 94 -8.09 8.78 4.59
CA LYS A 94 -8.68 7.64 5.30
C LYS A 94 -7.61 6.58 5.52
N LEU A 95 -7.03 6.06 4.43
CA LEU A 95 -5.94 5.11 4.40
C LEU A 95 -5.02 5.38 3.19
N ILE A 96 -3.75 5.17 3.39
CA ILE A 96 -2.74 5.06 2.34
C ILE A 96 -2.19 3.64 2.40
N HIS A 97 -2.08 3.02 1.23
CA HIS A 97 -1.50 1.70 1.11
C HIS A 97 -0.17 1.78 0.37
N PHE A 98 0.87 1.23 0.96
CA PHE A 98 2.12 0.88 0.31
C PHE A 98 2.19 -0.64 0.12
N ALA A 99 3.24 -1.13 -0.54
CA ALA A 99 3.47 -2.55 -0.71
C ALA A 99 4.95 -2.90 -0.47
N TRP A 100 5.17 -4.04 0.21
CA TRP A 100 6.47 -4.67 0.39
C TRP A 100 6.33 -6.15 0.05
N ASP A 101 6.27 -6.45 -1.26
CA ASP A 101 5.91 -7.77 -1.74
C ASP A 101 7.09 -8.74 -1.78
N ASN A 102 8.28 -8.27 -2.12
CA ASN A 102 9.51 -9.06 -2.14
C ASN A 102 10.35 -8.75 -0.91
N TYR A 103 11.14 -9.74 -0.44
CA TYR A 103 12.10 -9.55 0.64
C TYR A 103 13.34 -8.84 0.10
N GLU A 104 13.22 -7.52 -0.11
CA GLU A 104 14.25 -6.65 -0.68
C GLU A 104 14.57 -5.49 0.24
N PHE A 105 15.86 -5.16 0.32
CA PHE A 105 16.38 -4.11 1.20
C PHE A 105 15.96 -2.70 0.77
N GLU A 106 15.87 -2.44 -0.53
CA GLU A 106 15.50 -1.13 -1.06
C GLU A 106 14.15 -0.64 -0.53
N THR A 107 13.14 -1.51 -0.56
CA THR A 107 11.79 -1.16 -0.06
C THR A 107 11.82 -0.84 1.43
N TYR A 108 12.54 -1.61 2.23
CA TYR A 108 12.69 -1.35 3.66
C TYR A 108 13.34 0.01 3.94
N GLU A 109 14.45 0.32 3.28
CA GLU A 109 15.14 1.60 3.47
C GLU A 109 14.26 2.79 3.06
N LYS A 110 13.46 2.66 2.01
CA LYS A 110 12.50 3.68 1.62
C LYS A 110 11.39 3.85 2.64
N LEU A 111 10.81 2.76 3.14
CA LEU A 111 9.79 2.81 4.20
C LEU A 111 10.36 3.49 5.46
N LYS A 112 11.57 3.11 5.90
CA LYS A 112 12.26 3.70 7.03
C LYS A 112 12.56 5.19 6.82
N LYS A 113 13.09 5.57 5.64
CA LYS A 113 13.40 6.96 5.29
C LYS A 113 12.17 7.86 5.33
N TYR A 114 11.06 7.42 4.72
CA TYR A 114 9.89 8.28 4.54
C TYR A 114 8.91 8.24 5.72
N ARG A 115 8.99 7.23 6.61
CA ARG A 115 8.08 7.16 7.77
C ARG A 115 8.06 8.42 8.62
N PRO A 116 9.20 8.98 9.08
CA PRO A 116 9.20 10.17 9.91
C PRO A 116 8.73 11.44 9.18
N LEU A 117 8.75 11.45 7.86
CA LEU A 117 8.29 12.57 7.04
C LEU A 117 6.77 12.55 6.78
N LEU A 118 6.12 11.39 6.96
CA LEU A 118 4.67 11.21 6.80
C LEU A 118 3.95 11.63 8.09
N LYS A 119 3.08 12.64 8.01
CA LYS A 119 2.35 13.24 9.14
C LYS A 119 1.15 12.44 9.62
N PHE A 120 1.00 11.21 9.18
CA PHE A 120 -0.11 10.32 9.55
C PHE A 120 0.33 9.35 10.65
N ASN A 121 -0.61 8.97 11.53
CA ASN A 121 -0.37 7.87 12.45
C ASN A 121 -0.31 6.54 11.69
N GLY A 122 0.35 5.54 12.26
CA GLY A 122 0.58 4.26 11.60
C GLY A 122 -0.69 3.53 11.18
N ARG A 123 -1.82 3.75 11.86
CA ARG A 123 -3.11 3.15 11.52
C ARG A 123 -3.64 3.59 10.14
N LYS A 124 -3.15 4.72 9.63
CA LYS A 124 -3.49 5.26 8.31
C LYS A 124 -2.48 4.88 7.23
N LEU A 125 -1.36 4.28 7.61
CA LEU A 125 -0.25 3.91 6.72
C LEU A 125 -0.16 2.38 6.63
N ARG A 126 -0.98 1.78 5.78
CA ARG A 126 -1.01 0.33 5.58
C ARG A 126 0.07 -0.10 4.60
N VAL A 127 0.71 -1.23 4.89
CA VAL A 127 1.65 -1.85 3.96
C VAL A 127 1.20 -3.27 3.65
N TYR A 128 0.89 -3.54 2.38
CA TYR A 128 0.63 -4.88 1.90
C TYR A 128 1.91 -5.70 1.94
N VAL A 129 1.83 -6.90 2.46
CA VAL A 129 2.92 -7.88 2.53
C VAL A 129 2.45 -9.13 1.79
N LEU A 130 3.00 -9.38 0.61
CA LEU A 130 2.73 -10.60 -0.14
C LEU A 130 3.49 -11.76 0.52
N VAL A 131 2.78 -12.84 0.80
CA VAL A 131 3.33 -14.07 1.38
C VAL A 131 2.97 -15.28 0.53
N ASN A 132 3.64 -16.41 0.73
CA ASN A 132 3.40 -17.65 -0.04
C ASN A 132 3.72 -17.52 -1.54
N PHE A 133 4.64 -16.65 -1.92
CA PHE A 133 5.10 -16.50 -3.32
C PHE A 133 6.59 -16.87 -3.45
N ASN A 134 7.48 -16.01 -3.04
CA ASN A 134 8.94 -16.19 -3.16
C ASN A 134 9.69 -15.90 -1.86
N THR A 135 9.00 -15.99 -0.73
CA THR A 135 9.55 -15.72 0.60
C THR A 135 9.29 -16.86 1.56
N THR A 136 10.17 -17.02 2.56
CA THR A 136 9.97 -17.94 3.68
C THR A 136 9.12 -17.30 4.78
N LEU A 137 8.56 -18.11 5.69
CA LEU A 137 7.83 -17.60 6.86
C LEU A 137 8.69 -16.67 7.72
N GLU A 138 9.98 -16.97 7.89
CA GLU A 138 10.90 -16.12 8.63
C GLU A 138 11.06 -14.73 7.99
N GLN A 139 11.21 -14.69 6.67
CA GLN A 139 11.27 -13.44 5.92
C GLN A 139 9.96 -12.65 5.98
N ASP A 140 8.83 -13.36 5.98
CA ASP A 140 7.51 -12.76 6.13
C ASP A 140 7.34 -12.13 7.52
N LEU A 141 7.73 -12.85 8.57
CA LEU A 141 7.70 -12.36 9.95
C LEU A 141 8.66 -11.17 10.16
N ASP A 142 9.88 -11.24 9.61
CA ASP A 142 10.84 -10.13 9.67
C ASP A 142 10.27 -8.85 9.06
N ARG A 143 9.63 -8.93 7.87
CA ARG A 143 8.95 -7.77 7.26
C ARG A 143 7.84 -7.22 8.16
N ILE A 144 7.03 -8.10 8.73
CA ILE A 144 5.89 -7.71 9.58
C ILE A 144 6.39 -7.02 10.86
N TYR A 145 7.41 -7.56 11.53
CA TYR A 145 7.99 -6.96 12.73
C TYR A 145 8.65 -5.61 12.43
N LYS A 146 9.44 -5.51 11.36
CA LYS A 146 10.03 -4.25 10.91
C LYS A 146 8.98 -3.17 10.61
N LEU A 147 7.87 -3.54 9.98
CA LEU A 147 6.76 -2.62 9.74
C LEU A 147 6.10 -2.15 11.04
N LYS A 148 5.95 -3.06 12.02
CA LYS A 148 5.43 -2.73 13.35
C LYS A 148 6.36 -1.75 14.09
N GLU A 149 7.66 -1.99 14.06
CA GLU A 149 8.69 -1.10 14.65
C GLU A 149 8.70 0.29 14.01
N LEU A 150 8.50 0.36 12.71
CA LEU A 150 8.41 1.61 11.96
C LEU A 150 7.04 2.29 12.09
N ASP A 151 6.13 1.82 12.93
CA ASP A 151 4.76 2.32 13.06
C ASP A 151 4.00 2.38 11.71
N TYR A 152 4.08 1.29 10.93
CA TYR A 152 3.16 1.01 9.83
C TYR A 152 2.12 -0.04 10.24
N ASP A 153 0.99 -0.09 9.52
CA ASP A 153 -0.05 -1.11 9.68
C ASP A 153 0.13 -2.23 8.65
N PRO A 154 0.83 -3.35 8.95
CA PRO A 154 1.01 -4.43 7.98
C PRO A 154 -0.32 -5.10 7.65
N TYR A 155 -0.46 -5.54 6.40
CA TYR A 155 -1.62 -6.28 5.93
C TYR A 155 -1.17 -7.41 5.01
N VAL A 156 -1.37 -8.65 5.45
CA VAL A 156 -0.90 -9.86 4.75
C VAL A 156 -1.83 -10.23 3.60
N MET A 157 -1.26 -10.34 2.41
CA MET A 157 -1.87 -10.83 1.20
C MET A 157 -1.28 -12.19 0.86
N ILE A 158 -2.09 -13.24 0.79
CA ILE A 158 -1.61 -14.60 0.48
C ILE A 158 -1.72 -14.84 -1.02
N TYR A 159 -0.59 -15.13 -1.67
CA TYR A 159 -0.59 -15.62 -3.05
C TYR A 159 -1.20 -17.03 -3.10
N GLU A 160 -2.10 -17.28 -4.07
CA GLU A 160 -2.80 -18.56 -4.23
C GLU A 160 -3.36 -19.12 -2.89
N LYS A 161 -4.14 -18.32 -2.22
CA LYS A 161 -4.64 -18.56 -0.85
C LYS A 161 -5.27 -19.96 -0.66
N TRP A 162 -5.89 -20.52 -1.69
CA TRP A 162 -6.53 -21.84 -1.63
C TRP A 162 -5.52 -22.97 -1.39
N ASN A 163 -4.28 -22.83 -1.89
CA ASN A 163 -3.18 -23.79 -1.71
C ASN A 163 -2.25 -23.46 -0.54
N ALA A 164 -2.48 -22.35 0.15
CA ALA A 164 -1.57 -21.88 1.19
C ALA A 164 -1.56 -22.82 2.41
N PRO A 165 -0.37 -23.07 3.02
CA PRO A 165 -0.25 -23.81 4.26
C PRO A 165 -1.09 -23.21 5.40
N LYS A 166 -1.49 -24.06 6.37
CA LYS A 166 -2.27 -23.60 7.53
C LYS A 166 -1.55 -22.50 8.30
N GLU A 167 -0.23 -22.58 8.40
CA GLU A 167 0.60 -21.60 9.10
C GLU A 167 0.57 -20.22 8.45
N ILE A 168 0.58 -20.14 7.13
CA ILE A 168 0.44 -18.89 6.38
C ILE A 168 -0.96 -18.29 6.57
N ARG A 169 -2.01 -19.10 6.62
CA ARG A 169 -3.36 -18.64 6.92
C ARG A 169 -3.49 -18.13 8.36
N ARG A 170 -2.80 -18.78 9.30
CA ARG A 170 -2.68 -18.36 10.69
C ARG A 170 -1.95 -17.03 10.80
N LEU A 171 -0.84 -16.85 10.06
CA LEU A 171 -0.12 -15.58 9.94
C LEU A 171 -1.05 -14.45 9.44
N GLN A 172 -1.77 -14.67 8.36
CA GLN A 172 -2.74 -13.69 7.85
C GLN A 172 -3.78 -13.32 8.91
N ARG A 173 -4.34 -14.31 9.62
CA ARG A 173 -5.34 -14.06 10.67
C ARG A 173 -4.77 -13.22 11.81
N TRP A 174 -3.56 -13.55 12.26
CA TRP A 174 -2.88 -12.81 13.30
C TRP A 174 -2.66 -11.35 12.92
N VAL A 175 -2.09 -11.08 11.74
CA VAL A 175 -1.75 -9.72 11.29
C VAL A 175 -2.99 -8.90 10.93
N ASN A 176 -3.93 -9.49 10.18
CA ASN A 176 -5.05 -8.74 9.61
C ASN A 176 -6.17 -8.47 10.61
N ASN A 177 -6.30 -9.29 11.66
CA ASN A 177 -7.15 -8.96 12.79
C ASN A 177 -6.42 -8.01 13.75
N LYS A 178 -6.76 -6.74 13.68
CA LYS A 178 -6.04 -5.67 14.40
C LYS A 178 -6.17 -5.74 15.92
N PHE A 179 -7.20 -6.38 16.44
CA PHE A 179 -7.30 -6.65 17.88
C PHE A 179 -6.25 -7.70 18.29
N ILE A 180 -6.21 -8.83 17.58
CA ILE A 180 -5.23 -9.90 17.83
C ILE A 180 -3.80 -9.36 17.68
N PHE A 181 -3.50 -8.66 16.57
CA PHE A 181 -2.16 -8.15 16.27
C PHE A 181 -1.62 -7.17 17.32
N ARG A 182 -2.51 -6.46 18.01
CA ARG A 182 -2.14 -5.52 19.07
C ARG A 182 -2.05 -6.17 20.45
N SER A 183 -2.84 -7.20 20.72
CA SER A 183 -2.86 -7.90 22.02
C SER A 183 -1.86 -9.05 22.09
N CYS A 184 -1.44 -9.59 20.94
CA CYS A 184 -0.46 -10.68 20.86
C CYS A 184 0.77 -10.17 20.09
N GLU A 185 1.86 -9.89 20.81
CA GLU A 185 3.03 -9.23 20.23
C GLU A 185 3.81 -10.09 19.27
N ARG A 186 3.88 -11.40 19.54
CA ARG A 186 4.64 -12.36 18.77
C ARG A 186 3.75 -13.39 18.12
N PHE A 187 4.10 -13.81 16.91
CA PHE A 187 3.37 -14.83 16.18
C PHE A 187 3.37 -16.19 16.86
N GLU A 188 4.47 -16.52 17.52
CA GLU A 188 4.66 -17.78 18.27
C GLU A 188 3.63 -17.91 19.42
N ASP A 189 3.28 -16.81 20.05
CA ASP A 189 2.32 -16.76 21.17
C ASP A 189 0.86 -16.80 20.72
N TYR A 190 0.61 -16.57 19.43
CA TYR A 190 -0.74 -16.62 18.87
C TYR A 190 -1.21 -18.06 18.71
N LYS A 191 -2.12 -18.49 19.56
CA LYS A 191 -2.81 -19.79 19.50
C LYS A 191 -4.14 -19.57 18.76
N SER A 192 -4.32 -20.24 17.60
CA SER A 192 -5.56 -20.17 16.79
C SER A 192 -6.40 -21.42 16.96
#